data_4dd099ba7f855c828a5671e42629a0ca
#
_entry.id   4dd099ba7f855c828a5671e42629a0ca
#
_cell.length_a   1.000
_cell.length_b   1.000
_cell.length_c   1.000
_cell.angle_alpha   90.00
_cell.angle_beta   90.00
_cell.angle_gamma   90.00
#
_symmetry.space_group_name_H-M   'P 1'
#
loop_
_entity.id
_entity.type
_entity.pdbx_description
1 polymer ?
#
loop_
_entity_poly.entity_id
_entity_poly.type
_entity_poly.pdbx_seq_one_letter_code
_entity_poly.pdbx_strand_id
1 'polypeptide(L)'
;MDDGSCLAFFEVPGSPFDFKRQDSLDLHIALGVEPETFDAMLDKAKAEGREVRGPVDHRFVRSIYLRDPNGYVIELTASTGKHGEIMDPAISKPHEALAHWQATKSL
;
A
#
# COMPACT_ATOMS: atom_id res chain seq x y z
N MET A 1 14.09 -4.11 -7.30
CA MET A 1 13.14 -3.05 -7.65
C MET A 1 13.87 -2.05 -8.53
N ASP A 2 13.16 -1.30 -9.34
CA ASP A 2 13.76 -0.46 -10.38
C ASP A 2 14.64 0.67 -9.85
N ASP A 3 14.46 1.07 -8.61
CA ASP A 3 15.25 2.07 -7.90
C ASP A 3 16.49 1.50 -7.20
N GLY A 4 16.77 0.21 -7.36
CA GLY A 4 17.86 -0.49 -6.70
C GLY A 4 17.60 -0.91 -5.26
N SER A 5 16.42 -0.60 -4.69
CA SER A 5 16.01 -1.15 -3.39
C SER A 5 15.70 -2.64 -3.50
N CYS A 6 15.84 -3.37 -2.39
CA CYS A 6 15.66 -4.81 -2.35
C CYS A 6 14.79 -5.22 -1.16
N LEU A 7 14.01 -6.29 -1.36
CA LEU A 7 13.38 -7.03 -0.27
C LEU A 7 14.19 -8.31 -0.04
N ALA A 8 14.50 -8.60 1.22
CA ALA A 8 15.16 -9.84 1.62
C ALA A 8 14.13 -10.80 2.23
N PHE A 9 14.15 -12.03 1.76
CA PHE A 9 13.35 -13.12 2.32
C PHE A 9 14.30 -14.14 2.95
N PHE A 10 13.93 -14.60 4.14
CA PHE A 10 14.70 -15.59 4.89
C PHE A 10 13.86 -16.84 5.09
N GLU A 11 14.41 -17.99 4.70
CA GLU A 11 13.88 -19.28 5.07
C GLU A 11 14.64 -19.78 6.29
N VAL A 12 13.92 -20.23 7.33
CA VAL A 12 14.50 -20.81 8.53
C VAL A 12 13.98 -22.24 8.69
N PRO A 13 14.67 -23.25 8.12
CA PRO A 13 14.27 -24.64 8.21
C PRO A 13 14.12 -25.08 9.68
N GLY A 14 13.01 -25.76 10.00
CA GLY A 14 12.75 -26.25 11.35
C GLY A 14 12.15 -25.24 12.32
N SER A 15 11.97 -23.98 11.93
CA SER A 15 11.18 -23.02 12.67
C SER A 15 9.75 -23.02 12.13
N PRO A 16 8.73 -23.46 12.89
CA PRO A 16 7.37 -23.39 12.41
C PRO A 16 6.96 -21.92 12.21
N PHE A 17 6.42 -21.63 11.06
CA PHE A 17 5.86 -20.32 10.77
C PHE A 17 4.39 -20.29 11.22
N ASP A 18 4.07 -19.43 12.18
CA ASP A 18 2.68 -19.17 12.57
C ASP A 18 2.04 -18.20 11.58
N PHE A 19 1.13 -18.72 10.78
CA PHE A 19 0.36 -17.93 9.84
C PHE A 19 -0.58 -16.98 10.58
N LYS A 20 -0.33 -15.68 10.49
CA LYS A 20 -1.22 -14.66 11.06
C LYS A 20 -2.07 -14.06 9.95
N ARG A 21 -3.38 -14.11 10.11
CA ARG A 21 -4.28 -13.34 9.25
C ARG A 21 -4.25 -11.89 9.72
N GLN A 22 -3.45 -11.07 9.06
CA GLN A 22 -3.40 -9.64 9.30
C GLN A 22 -4.57 -8.93 8.64
N ASP A 23 -5.11 -7.90 9.28
CA ASP A 23 -5.97 -6.92 8.62
C ASP A 23 -5.15 -6.08 7.65
N SER A 24 -5.78 -5.55 6.59
CA SER A 24 -5.11 -4.66 5.64
C SER A 24 -4.76 -3.29 6.23
N LEU A 25 -5.27 -2.98 7.43
CA LEU A 25 -4.90 -1.79 8.20
C LEU A 25 -3.70 -2.03 9.13
N ASP A 26 -3.29 -3.30 9.29
CA ASP A 26 -2.10 -3.65 10.06
C ASP A 26 -0.82 -3.33 9.27
N LEU A 27 0.32 -3.73 9.84
CA LEU A 27 1.62 -3.58 9.20
C LEU A 27 1.63 -4.23 7.81
N HIS A 28 1.92 -3.44 6.79
CA HIS A 28 2.07 -3.89 5.42
C HIS A 28 3.24 -3.17 4.73
N ILE A 29 3.68 -3.71 3.60
CA ILE A 29 4.71 -3.11 2.76
C ILE A 29 4.02 -2.55 1.53
N ALA A 30 4.19 -1.24 1.29
CA ALA A 30 3.73 -0.59 0.07
C ALA A 30 4.88 -0.47 -0.96
N LEU A 31 4.63 -0.95 -2.16
CA LEU A 31 5.57 -0.91 -3.28
C LEU A 31 5.02 0.02 -4.35
N GLY A 32 5.79 1.06 -4.68
CA GLY A 32 5.49 1.94 -5.80
C GLY A 32 5.69 1.19 -7.14
N VAL A 33 4.70 1.28 -8.00
CA VAL A 33 4.74 0.67 -9.34
C VAL A 33 4.23 1.64 -10.40
N GLU A 34 4.62 1.44 -11.63
CA GLU A 34 4.05 2.20 -12.75
C GLU A 34 2.56 1.85 -12.95
N PRO A 35 1.75 2.80 -13.46
CA PRO A 35 0.31 2.58 -13.66
C PRO A 35 -0.03 1.34 -14.48
N GLU A 36 0.76 1.03 -15.51
CA GLU A 36 0.57 -0.15 -16.35
C GLU A 36 0.83 -1.45 -15.58
N THR A 37 1.84 -1.45 -14.72
CA THR A 37 2.14 -2.59 -13.83
C THR A 37 1.04 -2.77 -12.80
N PHE A 38 0.51 -1.68 -12.25
CA PHE A 38 -0.61 -1.72 -11.32
C PHE A 38 -1.84 -2.39 -11.95
N ASP A 39 -2.24 -1.95 -13.14
CA ASP A 39 -3.41 -2.48 -13.83
C ASP A 39 -3.20 -3.96 -14.21
N ALA A 40 -2.03 -4.31 -14.73
CA ALA A 40 -1.68 -5.69 -15.06
C ALA A 40 -1.72 -6.62 -13.85
N MET A 41 -1.23 -6.16 -12.69
CA MET A 41 -1.24 -6.96 -11.46
C MET A 41 -2.64 -7.12 -10.88
N LEU A 42 -3.49 -6.09 -10.98
CA LEU A 42 -4.89 -6.17 -10.58
C LEU A 42 -5.64 -7.21 -11.43
N ASP A 43 -5.48 -7.16 -12.75
CA ASP A 43 -6.12 -8.08 -13.67
C ASP A 43 -5.62 -9.52 -13.47
N LYS A 44 -4.32 -9.70 -13.28
CA LYS A 44 -3.72 -11.00 -12.96
C LYS A 44 -4.29 -11.57 -11.66
N ALA A 45 -4.34 -10.78 -10.59
CA ALA A 45 -4.88 -11.23 -9.32
C ALA A 45 -6.34 -11.69 -9.43
N LYS A 46 -7.17 -10.93 -10.16
CA LYS A 46 -8.56 -11.30 -10.44
C LYS A 46 -8.67 -12.59 -11.26
N ALA A 47 -7.88 -12.70 -12.33
CA ALA A 47 -7.88 -13.86 -13.20
C ALA A 47 -7.46 -15.15 -12.47
N GLU A 48 -6.54 -15.05 -11.51
CA GLU A 48 -6.09 -16.15 -10.67
C GLU A 48 -6.99 -16.41 -9.44
N GLY A 49 -8.08 -15.63 -9.26
CA GLY A 49 -8.96 -15.76 -8.11
C GLY A 49 -8.29 -15.41 -6.78
N ARG A 50 -7.26 -14.57 -6.79
CA ARG A 50 -6.58 -14.11 -5.58
C ARG A 50 -7.41 -13.07 -4.85
N GLU A 51 -7.34 -13.12 -3.52
CA GLU A 51 -7.91 -12.06 -2.69
C GLU A 51 -7.20 -10.73 -3.02
N VAL A 52 -7.97 -9.74 -3.48
CA VAL A 52 -7.49 -8.40 -3.75
C VAL A 52 -8.51 -7.38 -3.23
N ARG A 53 -8.04 -6.45 -2.41
CA ARG A 53 -8.82 -5.30 -1.96
C ARG A 53 -8.42 -4.08 -2.77
N GLY A 54 -9.40 -3.33 -3.22
CA GLY A 54 -9.21 -2.12 -4.02
C GLY A 54 -9.71 -2.27 -5.47
N PRO A 55 -9.39 -1.35 -6.36
CA PRO A 55 -8.54 -0.17 -6.13
C PRO A 55 -9.11 0.82 -5.10
N VAL A 56 -8.25 1.35 -4.22
CA VAL A 56 -8.57 2.42 -3.28
C VAL A 56 -7.90 3.70 -3.76
N ASP A 57 -8.67 4.77 -3.87
CA ASP A 57 -8.16 6.09 -4.24
C ASP A 57 -7.77 6.88 -2.98
N HIS A 58 -6.48 7.15 -2.83
CA HIS A 58 -5.91 7.99 -1.78
C HIS A 58 -5.62 9.42 -2.27
N ARG A 59 -6.21 9.84 -3.39
CA ARG A 59 -6.03 11.12 -4.09
C ARG A 59 -4.71 11.24 -4.84
N PHE A 60 -3.57 11.04 -4.20
CA PHE A 60 -2.22 11.16 -4.81
C PHE A 60 -1.67 9.83 -5.29
N VAL A 61 -2.20 8.73 -4.78
CA VAL A 61 -1.94 7.36 -5.25
C VAL A 61 -3.24 6.57 -5.28
N ARG A 62 -3.27 5.54 -6.10
CA ARG A 62 -4.27 4.47 -6.04
C ARG A 62 -3.59 3.18 -5.62
N SER A 63 -4.25 2.40 -4.78
CA SER A 63 -3.64 1.22 -4.15
C SER A 63 -4.50 -0.02 -4.31
N ILE A 64 -3.82 -1.17 -4.45
CA ILE A 64 -4.42 -2.49 -4.26
C ILE A 64 -3.66 -3.24 -3.17
N TYR A 65 -4.37 -4.04 -2.42
CA TYR A 65 -3.84 -4.82 -1.31
C TYR A 65 -3.99 -6.30 -1.63
N LEU A 66 -2.89 -7.01 -1.58
CA LEU A 66 -2.77 -8.43 -1.88
C LEU A 66 -2.20 -9.15 -0.66
N ARG A 67 -2.28 -10.48 -0.66
CA ARG A 67 -1.60 -11.28 0.36
C ARG A 67 -0.51 -12.11 -0.27
N ASP A 68 0.63 -12.14 0.38
CA ASP A 68 1.68 -13.08 0.07
C ASP A 68 1.30 -14.51 0.52
N PRO A 69 2.05 -15.56 0.14
CA PRO A 69 1.76 -16.92 0.57
C PRO A 69 1.75 -17.14 2.09
N ASN A 70 2.39 -16.25 2.86
CA ASN A 70 2.42 -16.31 4.32
C ASN A 70 1.29 -15.49 4.98
N GLY A 71 0.49 -14.77 4.19
CA GLY A 71 -0.63 -13.95 4.65
C GLY A 71 -0.28 -12.51 4.98
N TYR A 72 0.97 -12.09 4.78
CA TYR A 72 1.33 -10.68 4.92
C TYR A 72 0.67 -9.84 3.84
N VAL A 73 0.26 -8.64 4.23
CA VAL A 73 -0.34 -7.69 3.29
C VAL A 73 0.76 -6.98 2.50
N ILE A 74 0.62 -7.05 1.18
CA ILE A 74 1.45 -6.30 0.23
C ILE A 74 0.53 -5.29 -0.46
N GLU A 75 0.91 -4.03 -0.40
CA GLU A 75 0.25 -2.96 -1.14
C GLU A 75 1.02 -2.67 -2.42
N LEU A 76 0.35 -2.60 -3.55
CA LEU A 76 0.89 -1.99 -4.76
C LEU A 76 0.23 -0.62 -4.93
N THR A 77 1.05 0.40 -5.10
CA THR A 77 0.59 1.79 -5.22
C THR A 77 1.11 2.44 -6.48
N ALA A 78 0.21 3.07 -7.23
CA ALA A 78 0.54 3.84 -8.43
C ALA A 78 0.20 5.31 -8.24
N SER A 79 1.11 6.20 -8.65
CA SER A 79 0.90 7.64 -8.59
C SER A 79 -0.27 8.08 -9.48
N THR A 80 -1.08 9.03 -8.99
CA THR A 80 -2.12 9.70 -9.79
C THR A 80 -1.62 10.98 -10.46
N GLY A 81 -0.34 11.33 -10.30
CA GLY A 81 0.23 12.59 -10.78
C GLY A 81 -0.02 13.79 -9.86
N LYS A 82 -0.82 13.63 -8.80
CA LYS A 82 -1.17 14.72 -7.86
C LYS A 82 -0.29 14.75 -6.61
N HIS A 83 0.72 13.88 -6.54
CA HIS A 83 1.57 13.76 -5.35
C HIS A 83 2.23 15.10 -4.97
N GLY A 84 2.85 15.77 -5.93
CA GLY A 84 3.52 17.04 -5.67
C GLY A 84 2.58 18.14 -5.15
N GLU A 85 1.37 18.21 -5.70
CA GLU A 85 0.35 19.16 -5.25
C GLU A 85 -0.12 18.87 -3.81
N ILE A 86 -0.42 17.62 -3.51
CA ILE A 86 -0.93 17.23 -2.19
C ILE A 86 0.16 17.29 -1.12
N MET A 87 1.41 17.05 -1.50
CA MET A 87 2.55 17.12 -0.57
C MET A 87 3.08 18.54 -0.38
N ASP A 88 2.60 19.54 -1.16
CA ASP A 88 2.96 20.94 -0.94
C ASP A 88 2.32 21.46 0.36
N PRO A 89 3.11 21.86 1.37
CA PRO A 89 2.58 22.37 2.64
C PRO A 89 1.73 23.64 2.50
N ALA A 90 1.95 24.43 1.46
CA ALA A 90 1.15 25.62 1.19
C ALA A 90 -0.29 25.26 0.77
N ILE A 91 -0.46 24.12 0.12
CA ILE A 91 -1.75 23.61 -0.34
C ILE A 91 -2.39 22.69 0.72
N SER A 92 -1.65 21.71 1.21
CA SER A 92 -2.15 20.68 2.12
C SER A 92 -2.33 21.13 3.57
N LYS A 93 -1.65 22.23 3.96
CA LYS A 93 -1.73 22.83 5.30
C LYS A 93 -1.68 21.81 6.45
N PRO A 94 -0.67 20.94 6.51
CA PRO A 94 -0.67 19.80 7.41
C PRO A 94 -0.75 20.16 8.89
N HIS A 95 -0.18 21.29 9.30
CA HIS A 95 -0.25 21.74 10.67
C HIS A 95 -1.66 22.20 11.08
N GLU A 96 -2.39 22.86 10.17
CA GLU A 96 -3.78 23.24 10.42
C GLU A 96 -4.67 21.99 10.50
N ALA A 97 -4.47 21.03 9.60
CA ALA A 97 -5.18 19.76 9.62
C ALA A 97 -4.92 18.96 10.90
N LEU A 98 -3.67 18.90 11.35
CA LEU A 98 -3.30 18.22 12.60
C LEU A 98 -3.93 18.92 13.81
N ALA A 99 -3.86 20.26 13.87
CA ALA A 99 -4.47 21.01 14.98
C ALA A 99 -5.99 20.82 15.03
N HIS A 100 -6.65 20.82 13.87
CA HIS A 100 -8.08 20.51 13.78
C HIS A 100 -8.38 19.10 14.29
N TRP A 101 -7.65 18.09 13.80
CA TRP A 101 -7.84 16.72 14.26
C TRP A 101 -7.59 16.54 15.77
N GLN A 102 -6.56 17.19 16.32
CA GLN A 102 -6.28 17.13 17.77
C GLN A 102 -7.45 17.69 18.60
N ALA A 103 -8.09 18.76 18.10
CA ALA A 103 -9.21 19.40 18.79
C ALA A 103 -10.52 18.61 18.68
N THR A 104 -10.78 17.99 17.52
CA THR A 104 -12.09 17.38 17.20
C THR A 104 -12.07 15.87 17.15
N LYS A 105 -10.87 15.24 16.97
CA LYS A 105 -10.67 13.81 16.64
C LYS A 105 -11.44 13.37 15.39
N SER A 106 -11.68 14.31 14.47
CA SER A 106 -12.32 14.08 13.17
C SER A 106 -11.49 14.67 12.03
N LEU A 107 -11.59 14.06 10.86
CA LEU A 107 -10.95 14.55 9.61
C LEU A 107 -11.89 15.46 8.84
#